data_e5a25092d56e18f8d9ab649484e451bc
#
_entry.id   e5a25092d56e18f8d9ab649484e451bc
#
_cell.length_a   1.000
_cell.length_b   1.000
_cell.length_c   1.000
_cell.angle_alpha   90.00
_cell.angle_beta   90.00
_cell.angle_gamma   90.00
#
_symmetry.space_group_name_H-M   'P 1'
#
loop_
_entity.id
_entity.type
_entity.pdbx_description
1 polymer ?
#
loop_
_entity_poly.entity_id
_entity_poly.type
_entity_poly.pdbx_seq_one_letter_code
_entity_poly.pdbx_strand_id
1 'polypeptide(L)'
;MKHALALICALLPLPALAEMSATEFNSYTEGKTLYYGQSGAPYGAEIYHENRRVQWSFLDGRCKDGHWYEADGLICFVYEDNLTPQCWSFSKGPRGLVARFENDPAQTELYEAEEQDDPLLCLGPEVGV
;
A
#
# COMPACT_ATOMS: atom_id res chain seq x y z
N MET A 1 8.81 18.44 -57.42
CA MET A 1 7.93 18.61 -56.26
C MET A 1 8.30 17.51 -55.29
N LYS A 2 8.89 17.88 -54.15
CA LYS A 2 9.29 16.96 -53.09
C LYS A 2 8.16 16.90 -52.09
N HIS A 3 7.45 15.78 -52.01
CA HIS A 3 6.46 15.56 -50.98
C HIS A 3 7.19 15.07 -49.71
N ALA A 4 7.31 15.94 -48.70
CA ALA A 4 7.78 15.53 -47.40
C ALA A 4 6.64 14.81 -46.66
N LEU A 5 6.80 13.49 -46.50
CA LEU A 5 5.89 12.68 -45.71
C LEU A 5 6.24 12.95 -44.22
N ALA A 6 5.41 13.75 -43.55
CA ALA A 6 5.55 13.96 -42.12
C ALA A 6 5.08 12.69 -41.39
N LEU A 7 6.01 11.98 -40.80
CA LEU A 7 5.73 10.82 -39.93
C LEU A 7 5.18 11.35 -38.62
N ILE A 8 3.88 11.32 -38.45
CA ILE A 8 3.23 11.64 -37.14
C ILE A 8 3.43 10.43 -36.25
N CYS A 9 4.39 10.51 -35.33
CA CYS A 9 4.54 9.56 -34.25
C CYS A 9 3.40 9.77 -33.26
N ALA A 10 2.34 8.96 -33.34
CA ALA A 10 1.28 8.95 -32.35
C ALA A 10 1.85 8.37 -31.05
N LEU A 11 2.11 9.23 -30.07
CA LEU A 11 2.40 8.83 -28.68
C LEU A 11 1.12 8.24 -28.10
N LEU A 12 1.01 6.91 -28.11
CA LEU A 12 -0.05 6.21 -27.39
C LEU A 12 0.25 6.37 -25.88
N PRO A 13 -0.71 6.86 -25.08
CA PRO A 13 -0.53 6.91 -23.66
C PRO A 13 -0.39 5.49 -23.12
N LEU A 14 0.64 5.26 -22.28
CA LEU A 14 0.78 4.01 -21.54
C LEU A 14 -0.44 3.86 -20.61
N PRO A 15 -1.06 2.66 -20.56
CA PRO A 15 -2.16 2.44 -19.65
C PRO A 15 -1.69 2.62 -18.21
N ALA A 16 -2.29 3.55 -17.48
CA ALA A 16 -2.11 3.67 -16.04
C ALA A 16 -2.72 2.44 -15.34
N LEU A 17 -2.08 1.95 -14.26
CA LEU A 17 -2.66 0.89 -13.43
C LEU A 17 -4.00 1.38 -12.88
N ALA A 18 -5.05 0.55 -13.00
CA ALA A 18 -6.36 0.87 -12.45
C ALA A 18 -6.31 0.81 -10.91
N GLU A 19 -6.89 1.81 -10.26
CA GLU A 19 -7.05 1.81 -8.81
C GLU A 19 -8.01 0.71 -8.38
N MET A 20 -7.68 0.06 -7.27
CA MET A 20 -8.51 -0.99 -6.70
C MET A 20 -9.68 -0.38 -5.93
N SER A 21 -10.86 -0.98 -6.07
CA SER A 21 -11.98 -0.69 -5.20
C SER A 21 -11.74 -1.24 -3.79
N ALA A 22 -12.51 -0.78 -2.81
CA ALA A 22 -12.47 -1.32 -1.45
C ALA A 22 -12.78 -2.82 -1.41
N THR A 23 -13.70 -3.28 -2.23
CA THR A 23 -14.05 -4.71 -2.33
C THR A 23 -12.88 -5.53 -2.87
N GLU A 24 -12.25 -5.08 -3.93
CA GLU A 24 -11.06 -5.74 -4.51
C GLU A 24 -9.90 -5.73 -3.53
N PHE A 25 -9.67 -4.60 -2.86
CA PHE A 25 -8.63 -4.46 -1.85
C PHE A 25 -8.85 -5.44 -0.69
N ASN A 26 -10.07 -5.50 -0.15
CA ASN A 26 -10.41 -6.43 0.93
C ASN A 26 -10.21 -7.89 0.50
N SER A 27 -10.68 -8.26 -0.68
CA SER A 27 -10.52 -9.62 -1.19
C SER A 27 -9.05 -10.01 -1.37
N TYR A 28 -8.20 -9.07 -1.73
CA TYR A 28 -6.77 -9.32 -1.89
C TYR A 28 -6.02 -9.43 -0.57
N THR A 29 -6.37 -8.61 0.42
CA THR A 29 -5.55 -8.41 1.64
C THR A 29 -6.02 -9.22 2.83
N GLU A 30 -7.33 -9.43 3.02
CA GLU A 30 -7.88 -10.07 4.21
C GLU A 30 -7.26 -11.44 4.48
N GLY A 31 -6.83 -11.65 5.71
CA GLY A 31 -6.17 -12.87 6.15
C GLY A 31 -4.70 -12.98 5.80
N LYS A 32 -4.11 -11.95 5.20
CA LYS A 32 -2.71 -11.94 4.80
C LYS A 32 -1.88 -10.98 5.64
N THR A 33 -0.58 -11.26 5.70
CA THR A 33 0.44 -10.32 6.13
C THR A 33 1.22 -9.89 4.89
N LEU A 34 1.16 -8.61 4.56
CA LEU A 34 1.84 -8.06 3.40
C LEU A 34 3.02 -7.20 3.83
N TYR A 35 4.18 -7.46 3.22
CA TYR A 35 5.39 -6.67 3.40
C TYR A 35 5.46 -5.60 2.32
N TYR A 36 5.88 -4.41 2.72
CA TYR A 36 6.01 -3.28 1.82
C TYR A 36 7.43 -2.78 1.76
N GLY A 37 7.84 -2.37 0.58
CA GLY A 37 9.14 -1.77 0.32
C GLY A 37 9.00 -0.36 -0.23
N GLN A 38 10.07 0.41 -0.06
CA GLN A 38 10.22 1.74 -0.62
C GLN A 38 11.64 1.90 -1.15
N SER A 39 11.77 2.32 -2.40
CA SER A 39 13.08 2.60 -3.02
C SER A 39 14.10 1.46 -2.86
N GLY A 40 13.65 0.21 -2.96
CA GLY A 40 14.51 -0.97 -2.87
C GLY A 40 14.84 -1.44 -1.45
N ALA A 41 14.28 -0.81 -0.42
CA ALA A 41 14.49 -1.16 0.98
C ALA A 41 13.18 -1.58 1.67
N PRO A 42 13.24 -2.43 2.70
CA PRO A 42 12.07 -2.74 3.52
C PRO A 42 11.50 -1.48 4.18
N TYR A 43 10.19 -1.34 4.17
CA TYR A 43 9.50 -0.21 4.80
C TYR A 43 8.69 -0.65 6.01
N GLY A 44 7.90 -1.70 5.88
CA GLY A 44 7.07 -2.20 6.96
C GLY A 44 6.22 -3.39 6.52
N ALA A 45 5.34 -3.82 7.40
CA ALA A 45 4.39 -4.88 7.12
C ALA A 45 3.04 -4.61 7.76
N GLU A 46 1.98 -5.04 7.09
CA GLU A 46 0.61 -4.91 7.57
C GLU A 46 -0.03 -6.29 7.65
N ILE A 47 -0.59 -6.60 8.82
CA ILE A 47 -1.44 -7.76 9.03
C ILE A 47 -2.88 -7.33 8.79
N TYR A 48 -3.57 -7.98 7.85
CA TYR A 48 -4.95 -7.68 7.51
C TYR A 48 -5.87 -8.71 8.16
N HIS A 49 -6.58 -8.28 9.19
CA HIS A 49 -7.55 -9.08 9.92
C HIS A 49 -8.95 -8.97 9.31
N GLU A 50 -9.89 -9.75 9.84
CA GLU A 50 -11.31 -9.62 9.53
C GLU A 50 -11.85 -8.24 9.96
N ASN A 51 -12.97 -7.84 9.37
CA ASN A 51 -13.67 -6.59 9.70
C ASN A 51 -12.82 -5.33 9.51
N ARG A 52 -11.93 -5.34 8.51
CA ARG A 52 -11.08 -4.21 8.15
C ARG A 52 -10.15 -3.76 9.29
N ARG A 53 -9.86 -4.65 10.22
CA ARG A 53 -8.87 -4.40 11.26
C ARG A 53 -7.49 -4.72 10.75
N VAL A 54 -6.51 -3.95 11.19
CA VAL A 54 -5.12 -4.10 10.75
C VAL A 54 -4.16 -3.97 11.93
N GLN A 55 -2.95 -4.48 11.72
CA GLN A 55 -1.81 -4.20 12.59
C GLN A 55 -0.61 -3.86 11.72
N TRP A 56 -0.07 -2.67 11.92
CA TRP A 56 1.12 -2.19 11.21
C TRP A 56 2.38 -2.34 12.02
N SER A 57 3.47 -2.73 11.38
CA SER A 57 4.80 -2.74 11.98
C SER A 57 5.82 -2.08 11.06
N PHE A 58 6.69 -1.24 11.64
CA PHE A 58 7.91 -0.77 10.95
C PHE A 58 9.05 -1.78 11.04
N LEU A 59 8.76 -3.05 11.33
CA LEU A 59 9.74 -4.15 11.45
C LEU A 59 10.71 -3.97 12.62
N ASP A 60 10.27 -3.29 13.64
CA ASP A 60 11.00 -3.01 14.89
C ASP A 60 10.58 -3.91 16.06
N GLY A 61 9.77 -4.93 15.78
CA GLY A 61 9.22 -5.84 16.80
C GLY A 61 7.94 -5.32 17.47
N ARG A 62 7.45 -4.16 17.07
CA ARG A 62 6.22 -3.54 17.59
C ARG A 62 5.17 -3.42 16.50
N CYS A 63 3.90 -3.56 16.90
CA CYS A 63 2.78 -3.37 16.00
C CYS A 63 1.82 -2.31 16.57
N LYS A 64 1.19 -1.58 15.65
CA LYS A 64 0.13 -0.61 15.95
C LYS A 64 -1.18 -1.18 15.49
N ASP A 65 -2.18 -1.19 16.36
CA ASP A 65 -3.53 -1.58 15.99
C ASP A 65 -4.21 -0.45 15.23
N GLY A 66 -5.00 -0.82 14.24
CA GLY A 66 -5.74 0.12 13.44
C GLY A 66 -6.89 -0.53 12.70
N HIS A 67 -7.53 0.27 11.87
CA HIS A 67 -8.57 -0.17 10.95
C HIS A 67 -8.51 0.68 9.69
N TRP A 68 -9.10 0.19 8.62
CA TRP A 68 -9.21 0.94 7.39
C TRP A 68 -10.66 1.08 6.93
N TYR A 69 -10.91 2.10 6.12
CA TYR A 69 -12.20 2.38 5.50
C TYR A 69 -11.97 3.02 4.14
N GLU A 70 -13.00 3.02 3.31
CA GLU A 70 -12.98 3.70 2.03
C GLU A 70 -13.52 5.13 2.16
N ALA A 71 -12.83 6.08 1.55
CA ALA A 71 -13.30 7.43 1.36
C ALA A 71 -12.83 7.95 -0.01
N ASP A 72 -13.77 8.40 -0.83
CA ASP A 72 -13.50 8.98 -2.16
C ASP A 72 -12.61 8.09 -3.07
N GLY A 73 -12.82 6.78 -3.02
CA GLY A 73 -12.04 5.82 -3.78
C GLY A 73 -10.67 5.50 -3.20
N LEU A 74 -10.33 6.08 -2.05
CA LEU A 74 -9.07 5.83 -1.35
C LEU A 74 -9.27 4.85 -0.19
N ILE A 75 -8.22 4.15 0.17
CA ILE A 75 -8.16 3.31 1.36
C ILE A 75 -7.47 4.09 2.46
N CYS A 76 -8.21 4.39 3.51
CA CYS A 76 -7.76 5.25 4.60
C CYS A 76 -7.53 4.43 5.87
N PHE A 77 -6.34 4.53 6.43
CA PHE A 77 -5.94 3.82 7.65
C PHE A 77 -5.90 4.77 8.83
N VAL A 78 -6.42 4.32 9.95
CA VAL A 78 -6.34 5.02 11.24
C VAL A 78 -5.71 4.08 12.26
N TYR A 79 -4.68 4.55 12.93
CA TYR A 79 -3.95 3.78 13.93
C TYR A 79 -4.13 4.35 15.33
N GLU A 80 -3.95 3.52 16.36
CA GLU A 80 -4.17 3.88 17.76
C GLU A 80 -3.33 5.06 18.26
N ASP A 81 -2.16 5.26 17.68
CA ASP A 81 -1.22 6.33 18.07
C ASP A 81 -1.34 7.58 17.20
N ASN A 82 -2.12 7.53 16.12
CA ASN A 82 -2.34 8.67 15.24
C ASN A 82 -3.73 8.58 14.61
N LEU A 83 -4.68 9.34 15.12
CA LEU A 83 -6.06 9.33 14.64
C LEU A 83 -6.26 10.11 13.34
N THR A 84 -5.24 10.75 12.80
CA THR A 84 -5.30 11.37 11.47
C THR A 84 -5.30 10.27 10.41
N PRO A 85 -6.36 10.18 9.55
CA PRO A 85 -6.42 9.16 8.52
C PRO A 85 -5.28 9.29 7.52
N GLN A 86 -4.66 8.17 7.19
CA GLN A 86 -3.65 8.05 6.15
C GLN A 86 -4.29 7.37 4.95
N CYS A 87 -4.53 8.14 3.90
CA CYS A 87 -5.27 7.68 2.73
C CYS A 87 -4.34 7.35 1.58
N TRP A 88 -4.54 6.19 0.99
CA TRP A 88 -3.73 5.64 -0.08
C TRP A 88 -4.60 5.23 -1.26
N SER A 89 -4.09 5.43 -2.47
CA SER A 89 -4.60 4.72 -3.64
C SER A 89 -3.81 3.42 -3.81
N PHE A 90 -4.53 2.34 -4.07
CA PHE A 90 -3.93 1.03 -4.31
C PHE A 90 -4.20 0.58 -5.74
N SER A 91 -3.17 0.04 -6.37
CA SER A 91 -3.24 -0.57 -7.69
C SER A 91 -2.54 -1.92 -7.66
N LYS A 92 -2.90 -2.83 -8.56
CA LYS A 92 -2.23 -4.11 -8.68
C LYS A 92 -1.31 -4.11 -9.90
N GLY A 93 -0.01 -4.13 -9.63
CA GLY A 93 1.02 -4.26 -10.64
C GLY A 93 1.46 -5.71 -10.85
N PRO A 94 2.46 -5.96 -11.71
CA PRO A 94 2.96 -7.31 -12.00
C PRO A 94 3.53 -8.06 -10.79
N ARG A 95 3.96 -7.31 -9.76
CA ARG A 95 4.59 -7.86 -8.55
C ARG A 95 3.70 -7.80 -7.31
N GLY A 96 2.45 -7.40 -7.45
CA GLY A 96 1.52 -7.21 -6.35
C GLY A 96 1.07 -5.77 -6.19
N LEU A 97 0.74 -5.37 -4.97
CA LEU A 97 0.20 -4.05 -4.70
C LEU A 97 1.22 -2.94 -4.91
N VAL A 98 0.73 -1.84 -5.44
CA VAL A 98 1.40 -0.54 -5.45
C VAL A 98 0.51 0.43 -4.69
N ALA A 99 1.06 1.06 -3.66
CA ALA A 99 0.35 2.00 -2.79
C ALA A 99 0.94 3.40 -2.94
N ARG A 100 0.10 4.39 -3.17
CA ARG A 100 0.50 5.79 -3.24
C ARG A 100 -0.16 6.58 -2.14
N PHE A 101 0.65 7.30 -1.36
CA PHE A 101 0.16 8.12 -0.25
C PHE A 101 -0.45 9.43 -0.77
N GLU A 102 -1.75 9.58 -0.60
CA GLU A 102 -2.50 10.70 -1.17
C GLU A 102 -2.58 11.93 -0.25
N ASN A 103 -2.18 11.80 1.03
CA ASN A 103 -2.07 12.94 1.95
C ASN A 103 -0.79 13.76 1.74
N ASP A 104 0.16 13.25 0.97
CA ASP A 104 1.46 13.85 0.77
C ASP A 104 1.58 14.43 -0.65
N PRO A 105 1.88 15.74 -0.83
CA PRO A 105 2.11 16.31 -2.16
C PRO A 105 3.23 15.62 -2.94
N ALA A 106 4.22 15.05 -2.25
CA ALA A 106 5.30 14.27 -2.87
C ALA A 106 4.87 12.85 -3.26
N GLN A 107 3.71 12.40 -2.81
CA GLN A 107 3.13 11.09 -3.12
C GLN A 107 4.09 9.93 -2.91
N THR A 108 4.43 9.67 -1.64
CA THR A 108 5.21 8.48 -1.26
C THR A 108 4.59 7.22 -1.87
N GLU A 109 5.40 6.41 -2.54
CA GLU A 109 4.98 5.16 -3.15
C GLU A 109 5.62 3.99 -2.45
N LEU A 110 4.78 3.03 -2.07
CA LEU A 110 5.18 1.73 -1.54
C LEU A 110 4.80 0.64 -2.52
N TYR A 111 5.55 -0.45 -2.52
CA TYR A 111 5.22 -1.63 -3.31
C TYR A 111 5.23 -2.87 -2.42
N GLU A 112 4.42 -3.85 -2.78
CA GLU A 112 4.42 -5.15 -2.12
C GLU A 112 5.78 -5.82 -2.33
N ALA A 113 6.43 -6.19 -1.24
CA ALA A 113 7.73 -6.84 -1.22
C ALA A 113 7.57 -8.32 -0.86
N GLU A 114 8.61 -9.11 -1.11
CA GLU A 114 8.65 -10.50 -0.71
C GLU A 114 8.64 -10.62 0.82
N GLU A 115 8.05 -11.72 1.32
CA GLU A 115 8.08 -12.03 2.74
C GLU A 115 9.51 -12.09 3.24
N GLN A 116 9.71 -11.60 4.46
CA GLN A 116 10.96 -11.77 5.19
C GLN A 116 11.07 -13.20 5.69
N ASP A 117 12.29 -13.75 5.79
CA ASP A 117 12.54 -15.10 6.32
C ASP A 117 12.13 -15.22 7.79
N ASP A 118 12.20 -14.12 8.53
CA ASP A 118 11.79 -14.08 9.93
C ASP A 118 10.30 -13.76 10.06
N PRO A 119 9.58 -14.42 10.99
CA PRO A 119 8.16 -14.10 11.22
C PRO A 119 8.01 -12.68 11.74
N LEU A 120 6.92 -12.03 11.34
CA LEU A 120 6.58 -10.71 11.86
C LEU A 120 6.25 -10.82 13.35
N LEU A 121 7.01 -10.10 14.16
CA LEU A 121 6.81 -10.03 15.60
C LEU A 121 5.97 -8.81 15.96
N CYS A 122 4.87 -9.04 16.69
CA CYS A 122 4.09 -8.01 17.34
C CYS A 122 4.24 -8.19 18.85
N LEU A 123 5.31 -7.63 19.40
CA LEU A 123 5.51 -7.65 20.84
C LEU A 123 4.49 -6.72 21.49
N GLY A 124 3.70 -7.26 22.40
CA GLY A 124 2.75 -6.47 23.20
C GLY A 124 3.46 -5.43 24.06
N PRO A 125 2.69 -4.57 24.74
CA PRO A 125 3.28 -3.66 25.70
C PRO A 125 4.08 -4.47 26.72
N GLU A 126 5.27 -3.98 27.06
CA GLU A 126 6.07 -4.60 28.11
C GLU A 126 5.24 -4.65 29.39
N VAL A 127 4.76 -5.84 29.71
CA VAL A 127 4.12 -6.07 30.99
C VAL A 127 5.27 -6.19 31.99
N GLY A 128 5.52 -5.11 32.72
CA GLY A 128 6.44 -5.14 33.84
C GLY A 128 5.98 -6.20 34.85
N VAL A 129 6.81 -7.17 35.07
CA VAL A 129 6.61 -8.13 36.16
C VAL A 129 7.15 -7.52 37.45
#